data_431995237f949d0554fca88507a62f9f
#
_entry.id   431995237f949d0554fca88507a62f9f
#
_cell.length_a   1.000
_cell.length_b   1.000
_cell.length_c   1.000
_cell.angle_alpha   90.00
_cell.angle_beta   90.00
_cell.angle_gamma   90.00
#
_symmetry.space_group_name_H-M   'P 1'
#
loop_
_entity.id
_entity.type
_entity.pdbx_description
1 polymer ?
#
loop_
_entity_poly.entity_id
_entity_poly.type
_entity_poly.pdbx_seq_one_letter_code
_entity_poly.pdbx_strand_id
1 'polypeptide(L)'
;HSKTFDNGMICASEQSVTVLESVYEEAKKEFQYRGCYFLKPGEELDKVRKTIIINGALNSKIPGKSAYEIAKMAGVDVPKETKILIGEVESVDISEEFAHEKLSPVLGMYKAKTFDEALEKAAQLVADGGYGHTSSLYVHPAETEKIAKHAAAMKTCRVLINTPSSH
;
A
#
# COMPACT_ATOMS: atom_id res chain seq x y z
N HIS A 1 -9.60 -1.63 -4.44
CA HIS A 1 -10.53 -2.77 -4.64
C HIS A 1 -9.98 -4.03 -3.98
N SER A 2 -8.81 -4.51 -4.42
CA SER A 2 -8.21 -5.74 -3.88
C SER A 2 -7.91 -5.66 -2.39
N LYS A 3 -7.53 -4.49 -1.88
CA LYS A 3 -7.22 -4.26 -0.46
C LYS A 3 -8.44 -4.40 0.47
N THR A 4 -9.65 -4.28 -0.05
CA THR A 4 -10.89 -4.47 0.73
C THR A 4 -11.49 -5.87 0.59
N PHE A 5 -11.00 -6.66 -0.36
CA PHE A 5 -11.42 -8.06 -0.48
C PHE A 5 -10.90 -8.84 0.72
N ASP A 6 -11.81 -9.51 1.42
CA ASP A 6 -11.53 -10.30 2.63
C ASP A 6 -10.67 -9.53 3.67
N ASN A 7 -10.99 -8.25 3.88
CA ASN A 7 -10.21 -7.35 4.73
C ASN A 7 -8.71 -7.30 4.40
N GLY A 8 -8.36 -7.44 3.12
CA GLY A 8 -6.97 -7.41 2.67
C GLY A 8 -6.11 -8.58 3.12
N MET A 9 -6.75 -9.67 3.53
CA MET A 9 -6.07 -10.86 4.05
C MET A 9 -5.45 -11.71 2.95
N ILE A 10 -5.96 -11.62 1.71
CA ILE A 10 -5.34 -12.32 0.59
C ILE A 10 -3.94 -11.77 0.31
N CYS A 11 -2.99 -12.66 0.09
CA CYS A 11 -1.59 -12.31 -0.20
C CYS A 11 -1.41 -11.43 -1.45
N ALA A 12 -2.36 -11.47 -2.41
CA ALA A 12 -2.37 -10.61 -3.58
C ALA A 12 -2.91 -9.19 -3.34
N SER A 13 -3.39 -8.87 -2.13
CA SER A 13 -3.85 -7.51 -1.82
C SER A 13 -2.68 -6.52 -1.83
N GLU A 14 -2.92 -5.31 -2.32
CA GLU A 14 -1.89 -4.28 -2.39
C GLU A 14 -1.33 -3.98 -0.99
N GLN A 15 -0.02 -4.01 -0.82
CA GLN A 15 0.66 -3.64 0.42
C GLN A 15 1.08 -2.17 0.42
N SER A 16 1.35 -1.65 -0.76
CA SER A 16 1.77 -0.27 -0.98
C SER A 16 1.27 0.26 -2.32
N VAL A 17 1.20 1.57 -2.42
CA VAL A 17 0.97 2.30 -3.67
C VAL A 17 1.96 3.44 -3.79
N THR A 18 2.63 3.55 -4.94
CA THR A 18 3.50 4.68 -5.27
C THR A 18 2.80 5.54 -6.31
N VAL A 19 2.63 6.81 -6.02
CA VAL A 19 1.87 7.76 -6.83
C VAL A 19 2.77 8.91 -7.26
N LEU A 20 2.70 9.27 -8.55
CA LEU A 20 3.42 10.44 -9.06
C LEU A 20 2.92 11.73 -8.41
N GLU A 21 3.84 12.61 -8.07
CA GLU A 21 3.55 13.89 -7.43
C GLU A 21 2.52 14.72 -8.20
N SER A 22 2.57 14.69 -9.54
CA SER A 22 1.65 15.41 -10.43
C SER A 22 0.18 15.04 -10.28
N VAL A 23 -0.12 13.83 -9.78
CA VAL A 23 -1.51 13.33 -9.59
C VAL A 23 -1.77 12.90 -8.14
N TYR A 24 -0.83 13.18 -7.24
CA TYR A 24 -0.88 12.69 -5.86
C TYR A 24 -2.11 13.19 -5.09
N GLU A 25 -2.38 14.48 -5.16
CA GLU A 25 -3.53 15.07 -4.46
C GLU A 25 -4.88 14.63 -5.05
N GLU A 26 -4.95 14.42 -6.36
CA GLU A 26 -6.14 13.84 -6.99
C GLU A 26 -6.36 12.40 -6.55
N ALA A 27 -5.32 11.59 -6.56
CA ALA A 27 -5.36 10.21 -6.08
C ALA A 27 -5.79 10.14 -4.61
N LYS A 28 -5.25 11.03 -3.77
CA LYS A 28 -5.61 11.12 -2.35
C LYS A 28 -7.10 11.43 -2.16
N LYS A 29 -7.65 12.40 -2.89
CA LYS A 29 -9.08 12.73 -2.87
C LYS A 29 -9.94 11.54 -3.31
N GLU A 30 -9.54 10.82 -4.35
CA GLU A 30 -10.25 9.64 -4.82
C GLU A 30 -10.22 8.50 -3.79
N PHE A 31 -9.11 8.26 -3.13
CA PHE A 31 -9.05 7.30 -2.02
C PHE A 31 -9.99 7.70 -0.87
N GLN A 32 -10.00 8.97 -0.48
CA GLN A 32 -10.92 9.48 0.55
C GLN A 32 -12.38 9.31 0.15
N TYR A 33 -12.73 9.67 -1.07
CA TYR A 33 -14.09 9.50 -1.60
C TYR A 33 -14.54 8.03 -1.55
N ARG A 34 -13.63 7.09 -1.74
CA ARG A 34 -13.90 5.64 -1.66
C ARG A 34 -13.87 5.07 -0.25
N GLY A 35 -13.76 5.90 0.78
CA GLY A 35 -13.82 5.48 2.18
C GLY A 35 -12.48 5.13 2.80
N CYS A 36 -11.37 5.55 2.23
CA CYS A 36 -10.06 5.42 2.86
C CYS A 36 -9.83 6.57 3.86
N TYR A 37 -9.21 6.25 4.98
CA TYR A 37 -8.78 7.21 5.99
C TYR A 37 -7.28 7.41 5.93
N PHE A 38 -6.84 8.65 5.73
CA PHE A 38 -5.43 9.01 5.80
C PHE A 38 -5.05 9.33 7.23
N LEU A 39 -4.13 8.53 7.78
CA LEU A 39 -3.62 8.72 9.12
C LEU A 39 -2.90 10.06 9.23
N LYS A 40 -3.16 10.81 10.29
CA LYS A 40 -2.48 12.08 10.52
C LYS A 40 -1.00 11.83 10.79
N PRO A 41 -0.11 12.62 10.19
CA PRO A 41 1.33 12.51 10.43
C PRO A 41 1.67 12.63 11.92
N GLY A 42 2.70 11.91 12.36
CA GLY A 42 3.09 11.84 13.75
C GLY A 42 2.25 10.85 14.54
N GLU A 43 1.42 11.30 15.47
CA GLU A 43 0.81 10.45 16.50
C GLU A 43 -0.03 9.30 15.96
N GLU A 44 -0.95 9.53 15.01
CA GLU A 44 -1.81 8.47 14.47
C GLU A 44 -1.00 7.45 13.68
N LEU A 45 -0.08 7.95 12.84
CA LEU A 45 0.80 7.13 12.03
C LEU A 45 1.68 6.23 12.90
N ASP A 46 2.28 6.78 13.97
CA ASP A 46 3.13 6.03 14.89
C ASP A 46 2.35 5.00 15.72
N LYS A 47 1.13 5.33 16.12
CA LYS A 47 0.24 4.38 16.79
C LYS A 47 -0.07 3.17 15.91
N VAL A 48 -0.36 3.41 14.62
CA VAL A 48 -0.64 2.31 13.69
C VAL A 48 0.63 1.52 13.40
N ARG A 49 1.81 2.14 13.21
CA ARG A 49 3.09 1.42 13.07
C ARG A 49 3.27 0.39 14.19
N LYS A 50 3.17 0.84 15.44
CA LYS A 50 3.34 0.00 16.64
C LYS A 50 2.27 -1.09 16.78
N THR A 51 1.15 -0.93 16.09
CA THR A 51 0.05 -1.90 16.09
C THR A 51 0.22 -2.98 15.03
N ILE A 52 0.67 -2.60 13.83
CA ILE A 52 0.80 -3.54 12.71
C ILE A 52 2.04 -4.43 12.82
N ILE A 53 3.15 -3.89 13.30
CA ILE A 53 4.40 -4.64 13.50
C ILE A 53 4.76 -4.65 14.98
N ILE A 54 4.99 -5.81 15.53
CA ILE A 54 5.40 -6.02 16.92
C ILE A 54 6.67 -6.86 16.93
N ASN A 55 7.74 -6.32 17.52
CA ASN A 55 9.05 -6.99 17.57
C ASN A 55 9.58 -7.43 16.20
N GLY A 56 9.37 -6.59 15.18
CA GLY A 56 9.82 -6.84 13.81
C GLY A 56 8.97 -7.85 13.02
N ALA A 57 7.85 -8.31 13.56
CA ALA A 57 6.95 -9.24 12.89
C ALA A 57 5.52 -8.71 12.81
N LEU A 58 4.76 -9.17 11.82
CA LEU A 58 3.35 -8.85 11.69
C LEU A 58 2.59 -9.26 12.96
N ASN A 59 1.82 -8.32 13.51
CA ASN A 59 0.94 -8.61 14.62
C ASN A 59 -0.13 -9.64 14.23
N SER A 60 -0.06 -10.83 14.79
CA SER A 60 -0.96 -11.96 14.50
C SER A 60 -2.45 -11.69 14.79
N LYS A 61 -2.77 -10.62 15.51
CA LYS A 61 -4.15 -10.23 15.81
C LYS A 61 -4.80 -9.37 14.71
N ILE A 62 -4.03 -8.94 13.70
CA ILE A 62 -4.51 -8.03 12.65
C ILE A 62 -5.17 -8.74 11.46
N PRO A 63 -4.62 -9.86 10.94
CA PRO A 63 -5.24 -10.51 9.78
C PRO A 63 -6.74 -10.79 10.00
N GLY A 64 -7.55 -10.42 9.00
CA GLY A 64 -9.01 -10.57 9.05
C GLY A 64 -9.77 -9.44 9.76
N LYS A 65 -9.07 -8.51 10.43
CA LYS A 65 -9.70 -7.35 11.07
C LYS A 65 -10.05 -6.26 10.05
N SER A 66 -11.15 -5.57 10.30
CA SER A 66 -11.52 -4.37 9.55
C SER A 66 -10.57 -3.20 9.87
N ALA A 67 -10.54 -2.20 8.98
CA ALA A 67 -9.78 -0.96 9.23
C ALA A 67 -10.18 -0.27 10.53
N TYR A 68 -11.48 -0.25 10.83
CA TYR A 68 -12.01 0.32 12.07
C TYR A 68 -11.49 -0.42 13.32
N GLU A 69 -11.51 -1.76 13.31
CA GLU A 69 -11.00 -2.56 14.43
C GLU A 69 -9.49 -2.33 14.64
N ILE A 70 -8.71 -2.25 13.56
CA ILE A 70 -7.27 -1.97 13.64
C ILE A 70 -7.01 -0.57 14.18
N ALA A 71 -7.73 0.45 13.71
CA ALA A 71 -7.65 1.80 14.24
C ALA A 71 -7.97 1.84 15.74
N LYS A 72 -9.02 1.13 16.16
CA LYS A 72 -9.39 1.03 17.57
C LYS A 72 -8.30 0.34 18.40
N MET A 73 -7.69 -0.72 17.88
CA MET A 73 -6.54 -1.38 18.54
C MET A 73 -5.35 -0.43 18.70
N ALA A 74 -5.14 0.45 17.71
CA ALA A 74 -4.08 1.46 17.74
C ALA A 74 -4.42 2.68 18.62
N GLY A 75 -5.67 2.82 19.08
CA GLY A 75 -6.11 4.01 19.79
C GLY A 75 -6.24 5.24 18.87
N VAL A 76 -6.64 5.01 17.62
CA VAL A 76 -6.92 6.04 16.61
C VAL A 76 -8.42 6.06 16.34
N ASP A 77 -9.01 7.26 16.41
CA ASP A 77 -10.44 7.44 16.17
C ASP A 77 -10.69 7.70 14.68
N VAL A 78 -11.46 6.81 14.06
CA VAL A 78 -11.81 6.86 12.63
C VAL A 78 -13.30 6.58 12.45
N PRO A 79 -13.94 7.04 11.35
CA PRO A 79 -15.31 6.67 11.04
C PRO A 79 -15.48 5.14 10.96
N LYS A 80 -16.61 4.64 11.43
CA LYS A 80 -16.87 3.19 11.49
C LYS A 80 -16.89 2.52 10.12
N GLU A 81 -17.28 3.27 9.10
CA GLU A 81 -17.34 2.86 7.70
C GLU A 81 -15.98 2.90 6.97
N THR A 82 -14.89 3.27 7.65
CA THR A 82 -13.54 3.32 7.08
C THR A 82 -13.17 1.96 6.50
N LYS A 83 -12.80 1.96 5.22
CA LYS A 83 -12.46 0.73 4.48
C LYS A 83 -10.98 0.38 4.52
N ILE A 84 -10.11 1.40 4.49
CA ILE A 84 -8.65 1.23 4.46
C ILE A 84 -8.02 2.35 5.29
N LEU A 85 -7.02 2.03 6.10
CA LEU A 85 -6.12 2.99 6.73
C LEU A 85 -4.93 3.21 5.81
N ILE A 86 -4.66 4.45 5.44
CA ILE A 86 -3.51 4.81 4.60
C ILE A 86 -2.51 5.60 5.41
N GLY A 87 -1.27 5.10 5.45
CA GLY A 87 -0.10 5.82 5.95
C GLY A 87 0.67 6.45 4.80
N GLU A 88 0.78 7.78 4.81
CA GLU A 88 1.69 8.49 3.90
C GLU A 88 3.09 8.40 4.48
N VAL A 89 3.98 7.67 3.82
CA VAL A 89 5.34 7.37 4.29
C VAL A 89 6.36 7.63 3.19
N GLU A 90 7.60 7.87 3.56
CA GLU A 90 8.67 8.21 2.62
C GLU A 90 9.64 7.04 2.41
N SER A 91 10.01 6.36 3.49
CA SER A 91 10.98 5.28 3.45
C SER A 91 10.36 3.99 2.91
N VAL A 92 11.01 3.40 1.93
CA VAL A 92 10.70 2.05 1.39
C VAL A 92 11.55 0.96 2.05
N ASP A 93 12.47 1.35 2.94
CA ASP A 93 13.32 0.41 3.69
C ASP A 93 12.47 -0.42 4.65
N ILE A 94 12.89 -1.66 4.87
CA ILE A 94 12.18 -2.61 5.73
C ILE A 94 12.12 -2.17 7.21
N SER A 95 12.87 -1.17 7.62
CA SER A 95 12.73 -0.55 8.94
C SER A 95 11.46 0.29 9.10
N GLU A 96 10.80 0.65 7.98
CA GLU A 96 9.49 1.30 7.99
C GLU A 96 8.39 0.23 8.06
N GLU A 97 7.57 0.24 9.08
CA GLU A 97 6.53 -0.76 9.32
C GLU A 97 5.49 -0.80 8.18
N PHE A 98 5.20 0.33 7.53
CA PHE A 98 4.31 0.36 6.38
C PHE A 98 4.90 -0.27 5.11
N ALA A 99 6.20 -0.52 5.06
CA ALA A 99 6.85 -1.24 3.96
C ALA A 99 6.63 -2.77 4.03
N HIS A 100 6.29 -3.28 5.21
CA HIS A 100 6.05 -4.72 5.40
C HIS A 100 4.73 -5.21 4.78
N GLU A 101 4.62 -6.52 4.60
CA GLU A 101 3.34 -7.18 4.36
C GLU A 101 2.43 -7.02 5.59
N LYS A 102 1.18 -6.64 5.36
CA LYS A 102 0.25 -6.28 6.45
C LYS A 102 -0.97 -7.20 6.57
N LEU A 103 -1.30 -7.97 5.52
CA LEU A 103 -2.44 -8.90 5.45
C LEU A 103 -3.73 -8.33 6.07
N SER A 104 -3.99 -7.05 5.80
CA SER A 104 -5.04 -6.28 6.46
C SER A 104 -5.37 -5.03 5.64
N PRO A 105 -6.48 -4.33 5.91
CA PRO A 105 -6.84 -3.10 5.20
C PRO A 105 -5.99 -1.89 5.65
N VAL A 106 -4.67 -2.06 5.69
CA VAL A 106 -3.67 -1.02 5.95
C VAL A 106 -2.74 -0.92 4.74
N LEU A 107 -2.53 0.27 4.22
CA LEU A 107 -1.79 0.54 2.99
C LEU A 107 -0.73 1.62 3.21
N GLY A 108 0.48 1.39 2.74
CA GLY A 108 1.50 2.43 2.62
C GLY A 108 1.32 3.23 1.32
N MET A 109 1.37 4.55 1.38
CA MET A 109 1.31 5.41 0.20
C MET A 109 2.58 6.25 0.09
N TYR A 110 3.22 6.14 -1.05
CA TYR A 110 4.50 6.79 -1.37
C TYR A 110 4.31 7.81 -2.49
N LYS A 111 5.04 8.90 -2.41
CA LYS A 111 5.11 9.92 -3.45
C LYS A 111 6.40 9.75 -4.26
N ALA A 112 6.33 9.95 -5.57
CA ALA A 112 7.50 9.97 -6.45
C ALA A 112 7.42 11.16 -7.42
N LYS A 113 8.55 11.78 -7.70
CA LYS A 113 8.63 12.91 -8.63
C LYS A 113 8.57 12.47 -10.09
N THR A 114 9.14 11.30 -10.38
CA THR A 114 9.23 10.75 -11.74
C THR A 114 8.76 9.31 -11.77
N PHE A 115 8.45 8.81 -12.97
CA PHE A 115 8.13 7.40 -13.17
C PHE A 115 9.30 6.47 -12.76
N ASP A 116 10.53 6.85 -13.08
CA ASP A 116 11.70 6.04 -12.75
C ASP A 116 11.89 5.96 -11.23
N GLU A 117 11.72 7.06 -10.49
CA GLU A 117 11.71 7.04 -9.02
C GLU A 117 10.59 6.16 -8.45
N ALA A 118 9.39 6.23 -9.03
CA ALA A 118 8.28 5.37 -8.62
C ALA A 118 8.59 3.89 -8.83
N LEU A 119 9.24 3.58 -9.95
CA LEU A 119 9.66 2.22 -10.29
C LEU A 119 10.73 1.70 -9.35
N GLU A 120 11.72 2.52 -9.01
CA GLU A 120 12.78 2.18 -8.04
C GLU A 120 12.18 1.88 -6.65
N LYS A 121 11.28 2.74 -6.17
CA LYS A 121 10.58 2.52 -4.89
C LYS A 121 9.80 1.21 -4.89
N ALA A 122 9.04 0.95 -5.95
CA ALA A 122 8.27 -0.28 -6.07
C ALA A 122 9.17 -1.52 -6.16
N ALA A 123 10.28 -1.45 -6.89
CA ALA A 123 11.24 -2.55 -7.00
C ALA A 123 11.92 -2.85 -5.66
N GLN A 124 12.25 -1.82 -4.87
CA GLN A 124 12.83 -1.98 -3.54
C GLN A 124 11.83 -2.65 -2.58
N LEU A 125 10.58 -2.21 -2.57
CA LEU A 125 9.51 -2.82 -1.76
C LEU A 125 9.30 -4.30 -2.11
N VAL A 126 9.39 -4.67 -3.41
CA VAL A 126 9.32 -6.06 -3.85
C VAL A 126 10.56 -6.85 -3.39
N ALA A 127 11.74 -6.26 -3.47
CA ALA A 127 12.98 -6.93 -3.06
C ALA A 127 13.00 -7.22 -1.55
N ASP A 128 12.61 -6.25 -0.73
CA ASP A 128 12.61 -6.37 0.73
C ASP A 128 11.45 -7.22 1.26
N GLY A 129 10.29 -7.19 0.57
CA GLY A 129 9.14 -8.03 0.88
C GLY A 129 9.26 -9.49 0.42
N GLY A 130 10.32 -9.79 -0.34
CA GLY A 130 10.54 -11.08 -0.99
C GLY A 130 10.04 -11.10 -2.44
N TYR A 131 10.88 -11.61 -3.34
CA TYR A 131 10.53 -11.74 -4.75
C TYR A 131 9.35 -12.69 -4.98
N GLY A 132 8.66 -12.45 -6.09
CA GLY A 132 7.47 -13.22 -6.46
C GLY A 132 6.20 -12.38 -6.31
N HIS A 133 5.08 -12.99 -6.16
CA HIS A 133 3.76 -12.38 -6.01
C HIS A 133 3.31 -11.46 -7.17
N THR A 134 2.81 -10.25 -6.90
CA THR A 134 2.07 -9.44 -7.90
C THR A 134 2.51 -7.98 -7.84
N SER A 135 2.67 -7.37 -9.03
CA SER A 135 2.78 -5.93 -9.20
C SER A 135 1.72 -5.44 -10.19
N SER A 136 1.19 -4.25 -9.96
CA SER A 136 0.21 -3.59 -10.85
C SER A 136 0.69 -2.19 -11.23
N LEU A 137 0.63 -1.87 -12.51
CA LEU A 137 0.89 -0.54 -13.03
C LEU A 137 -0.40 0.06 -13.60
N TYR A 138 -0.76 1.24 -13.13
CA TYR A 138 -1.85 2.03 -13.68
C TYR A 138 -1.27 3.17 -14.51
N VAL A 139 -1.47 3.13 -15.81
CA VAL A 139 -0.84 4.03 -16.79
C VAL A 139 -1.69 4.14 -18.05
N HIS A 140 -1.56 5.23 -18.79
CA HIS A 140 -2.23 5.33 -20.08
C HIS A 140 -1.70 4.23 -21.03
N PRO A 141 -2.57 3.47 -21.74
CA PRO A 141 -2.14 2.34 -22.57
C PRO A 141 -1.13 2.68 -23.69
N ALA A 142 -1.08 3.93 -24.12
CA ALA A 142 -0.12 4.39 -25.14
C ALA A 142 1.32 4.56 -24.59
N GLU A 143 1.51 4.53 -23.27
CA GLU A 143 2.81 4.67 -22.62
C GLU A 143 3.59 3.33 -22.62
N THR A 144 3.80 2.78 -23.80
CA THR A 144 4.38 1.44 -23.99
C THR A 144 5.79 1.29 -23.42
N GLU A 145 6.58 2.37 -23.44
CA GLU A 145 7.91 2.38 -22.83
C GLU A 145 7.85 2.21 -21.31
N LYS A 146 6.93 2.89 -20.64
CA LYS A 146 6.73 2.75 -19.19
C LYS A 146 6.25 1.35 -18.82
N ILE A 147 5.35 0.78 -19.63
CA ILE A 147 4.88 -0.60 -19.47
C ILE A 147 6.05 -1.58 -19.58
N ALA A 148 6.88 -1.44 -20.59
CA ALA A 148 8.05 -2.29 -20.81
C ALA A 148 9.08 -2.16 -19.66
N LYS A 149 9.38 -0.94 -19.21
CA LYS A 149 10.26 -0.69 -18.07
C LYS A 149 9.74 -1.35 -16.79
N HIS A 150 8.44 -1.20 -16.50
CA HIS A 150 7.82 -1.82 -15.34
C HIS A 150 7.91 -3.35 -15.40
N ALA A 151 7.56 -3.95 -16.53
CA ALA A 151 7.60 -5.40 -16.72
C ALA A 151 9.03 -5.96 -16.56
N ALA A 152 10.04 -5.21 -17.02
CA ALA A 152 11.44 -5.62 -16.89
C ALA A 152 11.99 -5.48 -15.45
N ALA A 153 11.52 -4.49 -14.70
CA ALA A 153 12.03 -4.21 -13.35
C ALA A 153 11.36 -5.04 -12.26
N MET A 154 10.07 -5.40 -12.43
CA MET A 154 9.31 -6.11 -11.41
C MET A 154 9.65 -7.60 -11.39
N LYS A 155 10.29 -8.05 -10.32
CA LYS A 155 10.57 -9.46 -10.06
C LYS A 155 9.39 -10.13 -9.34
N THR A 156 8.22 -10.09 -9.98
CA THR A 156 6.98 -10.66 -9.49
C THR A 156 6.46 -11.74 -10.45
N CYS A 157 5.71 -12.71 -9.93
CA CYS A 157 5.12 -13.79 -10.75
C CYS A 157 4.03 -13.25 -11.69
N ARG A 158 3.35 -12.18 -11.26
CA ARG A 158 2.30 -11.52 -12.03
C ARG A 158 2.63 -10.05 -12.18
N VAL A 159 2.62 -9.58 -13.41
CA VAL A 159 2.74 -8.16 -13.77
C VAL A 159 1.44 -7.75 -14.45
N LEU A 160 0.70 -6.86 -13.82
CA LEU A 160 -0.62 -6.45 -14.26
C LEU A 160 -0.59 -4.99 -14.74
N ILE A 161 -1.34 -4.70 -15.79
CA ILE A 161 -1.49 -3.35 -16.33
C ILE A 161 -2.96 -2.97 -16.25
N ASN A 162 -3.26 -1.86 -15.57
CA ASN A 162 -4.60 -1.31 -15.38
C ASN A 162 -5.62 -2.34 -14.83
N THR A 163 -5.13 -3.28 -14.03
CA THR A 163 -5.93 -4.37 -13.48
C THR A 163 -5.68 -4.47 -11.96
N PRO A 164 -6.73 -4.65 -11.15
CA PRO A 164 -6.58 -4.89 -9.71
C PRO A 164 -5.78 -6.16 -9.41
N SER A 165 -4.99 -6.15 -8.35
CA SER A 165 -4.09 -7.26 -8.00
C SER A 165 -4.83 -8.55 -7.57
N SER A 166 -6.11 -8.45 -7.24
CA SER A 166 -6.96 -9.60 -6.85
C SER A 166 -7.58 -10.38 -8.02
N HIS A 167 -7.28 -10.00 -9.27
CA HIS A 167 -7.83 -10.64 -10.48
C HIS A 167 -6.88 -11.68 -11.05
#